data_9a50f06f7a05e24b90c6db92b329af32
#
_entry.id   9a50f06f7a05e24b90c6db92b329af32
#
_cell.length_a   1.000
_cell.length_b   1.000
_cell.length_c   1.000
_cell.angle_alpha   90.00
_cell.angle_beta   90.00
_cell.angle_gamma   90.00
#
_symmetry.space_group_name_H-M   'P 1'
#
loop_
_entity.id
_entity.type
_entity.pdbx_description
1 polymer ?
#
loop_
_entity_poly.entity_id
_entity_poly.type
_entity_poly.pdbx_seq_one_letter_code
_entity_poly.pdbx_strand_id
1 'polypeptide(L)'
;MPLVYQEQDCHLTLREGVEAYHTYLRSLNRKIMVDAPGSRLLFEHDATHVIFGLNTSLEQEAALDTWVFLGCRFKWSYIREYGRLPELKALYAALVRECGWVLFPKIYWRTLGMKWRVLRRTRRMTEKWPFQFPEAYLDESIADLRARHGIEILSEQDRYIEHPIVWSGEY
;
A
#
# COMPACT_ATOMS: atom_id res chain seq x y z
N MET A 1 14.73 9.93 -0.34
CA MET A 1 13.93 11.08 -0.77
C MET A 1 12.58 10.98 -0.05
N PRO A 2 12.10 12.00 0.65
CA PRO A 2 10.79 11.94 1.28
C PRO A 2 9.71 11.77 0.20
N LEU A 3 8.74 10.91 0.47
CA LEU A 3 7.64 10.65 -0.44
C LEU A 3 6.50 11.63 -0.11
N VAL A 4 6.25 12.60 -0.98
CA VAL A 4 5.29 13.70 -0.74
C VAL A 4 3.90 13.19 -0.35
N TYR A 5 3.44 12.08 -0.93
CA TYR A 5 2.15 11.48 -0.57
C TYR A 5 2.12 10.88 0.86
N GLN A 6 3.26 10.84 1.57
CA GLN A 6 3.35 10.45 2.98
C GLN A 6 3.09 11.62 3.96
N GLU A 7 2.77 12.79 3.45
CA GLU A 7 2.28 13.93 4.21
C GLU A 7 0.75 13.91 4.25
N GLN A 8 0.15 14.17 5.45
CA GLN A 8 -1.31 14.12 5.61
C GLN A 8 -2.02 15.06 4.65
N ASP A 9 -1.50 16.27 4.50
CA ASP A 9 -2.06 17.37 3.72
C ASP A 9 -1.46 17.43 2.30
N CYS A 10 -1.17 16.28 1.70
CA CYS A 10 -0.61 16.19 0.36
C CYS A 10 -1.58 16.76 -0.68
N HIS A 11 -1.18 17.82 -1.37
CA HIS A 11 -1.99 18.51 -2.39
C HIS A 11 -1.89 17.91 -3.80
N LEU A 12 -1.04 16.92 -4.02
CA LEU A 12 -1.02 16.19 -5.29
C LEU A 12 -2.37 15.55 -5.54
N THR A 13 -2.79 15.50 -6.81
CA THR A 13 -3.89 14.65 -7.22
C THR A 13 -3.54 13.17 -6.98
N LEU A 14 -4.54 12.31 -6.86
CA LEU A 14 -4.28 10.86 -6.72
C LEU A 14 -3.46 10.32 -7.90
N ARG A 15 -3.70 10.80 -9.11
CA ARG A 15 -2.94 10.46 -10.33
C ARG A 15 -1.47 10.83 -10.18
N GLU A 16 -1.17 12.06 -9.78
CA GLU A 16 0.21 12.52 -9.54
C GLU A 16 0.88 11.76 -8.40
N GLY A 17 0.12 11.43 -7.36
CA GLY A 17 0.60 10.60 -6.26
C GLY A 17 1.01 9.19 -6.69
N VAL A 18 0.20 8.54 -7.56
CA VAL A 18 0.55 7.22 -8.13
C VAL A 18 1.78 7.32 -9.02
N GLU A 19 1.91 8.38 -9.83
CA GLU A 19 3.12 8.57 -10.64
C GLU A 19 4.37 8.83 -9.77
N ALA A 20 4.22 9.57 -8.68
CA ALA A 20 5.30 9.75 -7.69
C ALA A 20 5.70 8.42 -7.04
N TYR A 21 4.73 7.56 -6.73
CA TYR A 21 4.96 6.20 -6.24
C TYR A 21 5.70 5.34 -7.27
N HIS A 22 5.27 5.36 -8.54
CA HIS A 22 5.94 4.65 -9.62
C HIS A 22 7.37 5.17 -9.85
N THR A 23 7.58 6.47 -9.75
CA THR A 23 8.93 7.07 -9.83
C THR A 23 9.82 6.58 -8.69
N TYR A 24 9.27 6.46 -7.48
CA TYR A 24 9.97 5.85 -6.35
C TYR A 24 10.32 4.39 -6.63
N LEU A 25 9.40 3.57 -7.16
CA LEU A 25 9.71 2.19 -7.55
C LEU A 25 10.86 2.10 -8.56
N ARG A 26 10.83 2.95 -9.60
CA ARG A 26 11.90 3.03 -10.61
C ARG A 26 13.25 3.40 -9.97
N SER A 27 13.25 4.32 -9.00
CA SER A 27 14.49 4.71 -8.28
C SER A 27 15.10 3.57 -7.46
N LEU A 28 14.30 2.58 -7.10
CA LEU A 28 14.72 1.35 -6.42
C LEU A 28 15.03 0.19 -7.38
N ASN A 29 15.04 0.44 -8.70
CA ASN A 29 15.16 -0.57 -9.76
C ASN A 29 14.06 -1.65 -9.69
N ARG A 30 12.89 -1.31 -9.16
CA ARG A 30 11.77 -2.22 -9.08
C ARG A 30 10.91 -2.17 -10.33
N LYS A 31 10.48 -3.34 -10.79
CA LYS A 31 9.53 -3.46 -11.89
C LYS A 31 8.16 -2.98 -11.42
N ILE A 32 7.55 -2.10 -12.20
CA ILE A 32 6.13 -1.76 -12.05
C ILE A 32 5.33 -2.89 -12.66
N MET A 33 4.48 -3.52 -11.85
CA MET A 33 3.56 -4.53 -12.36
C MET A 33 2.47 -3.86 -13.20
N VAL A 34 2.11 -4.47 -14.31
CA VAL A 34 1.11 -3.94 -15.25
C VAL A 34 -0.13 -4.81 -15.20
N ASP A 35 -1.27 -4.16 -15.09
CA ASP A 35 -2.56 -4.84 -15.12
C ASP A 35 -2.79 -5.60 -16.43
N ALA A 36 -3.42 -6.78 -16.34
CA ALA A 36 -3.93 -7.49 -17.50
C ALA A 36 -5.02 -6.64 -18.21
N PRO A 37 -5.23 -6.83 -19.53
CA PRO A 37 -6.28 -6.11 -20.25
C PRO A 37 -7.64 -6.23 -19.55
N GLY A 38 -8.26 -5.09 -19.25
CA GLY A 38 -9.55 -5.01 -18.56
C GLY A 38 -9.49 -5.12 -17.02
N SER A 39 -8.32 -5.30 -16.43
CA SER A 39 -8.08 -5.21 -14.99
C SER A 39 -7.51 -3.84 -14.60
N ARG A 40 -7.76 -3.40 -13.36
CA ARG A 40 -7.14 -2.25 -12.72
C ARG A 40 -6.61 -2.62 -11.33
N LEU A 41 -6.50 -3.90 -11.05
CA LEU A 41 -6.22 -4.44 -9.73
C LEU A 41 -4.89 -3.95 -9.15
N LEU A 42 -3.84 -3.98 -9.97
CA LEU A 42 -2.51 -3.54 -9.57
C LEU A 42 -2.44 -2.02 -9.42
N PHE A 43 -3.04 -1.29 -10.35
CA PHE A 43 -3.15 0.16 -10.26
C PHE A 43 -3.94 0.62 -9.02
N GLU A 44 -5.04 -0.06 -8.70
CA GLU A 44 -5.83 0.22 -7.51
C GLU A 44 -5.07 -0.13 -6.23
N HIS A 45 -4.26 -1.19 -6.25
CA HIS A 45 -3.33 -1.51 -5.17
C HIS A 45 -2.27 -0.41 -4.98
N ASP A 46 -1.64 0.06 -6.06
CA ASP A 46 -0.66 1.14 -6.01
C ASP A 46 -1.27 2.44 -5.45
N ALA A 47 -2.51 2.75 -5.84
CA ALA A 47 -3.25 3.86 -5.27
C ALA A 47 -3.52 3.71 -3.77
N THR A 48 -3.61 2.47 -3.23
CA THR A 48 -3.72 2.29 -1.78
C THR A 48 -2.43 2.65 -1.05
N HIS A 49 -1.24 2.42 -1.62
CA HIS A 49 0.01 2.94 -1.07
C HIS A 49 -0.02 4.45 -0.92
N VAL A 50 -0.52 5.13 -1.94
CA VAL A 50 -0.59 6.60 -1.99
C VAL A 50 -1.59 7.13 -0.98
N ILE A 51 -2.83 6.63 -0.99
CA ILE A 51 -3.90 7.16 -0.13
C ILE A 51 -3.63 6.89 1.36
N PHE A 52 -2.98 5.77 1.72
CA PHE A 52 -2.62 5.44 3.09
C PHE A 52 -1.19 5.86 3.49
N GLY A 53 -0.44 6.50 2.56
CA GLY A 53 0.87 7.08 2.84
C GLY A 53 1.96 6.07 3.18
N LEU A 54 2.02 4.93 2.50
CA LEU A 54 2.96 3.83 2.79
C LEU A 54 3.91 3.58 1.62
N ASN A 55 5.13 3.12 1.94
CA ASN A 55 6.12 2.69 0.96
C ASN A 55 6.13 1.15 0.81
N THR A 56 7.10 0.63 0.06
CA THR A 56 7.23 -0.79 -0.29
C THR A 56 8.19 -1.59 0.60
N SER A 57 8.52 -1.11 1.80
CA SER A 57 9.20 -1.97 2.78
C SER A 57 8.24 -3.05 3.25
N LEU A 58 8.73 -4.25 3.52
CA LEU A 58 7.86 -5.39 3.88
C LEU A 58 7.01 -5.10 5.13
N GLU A 59 7.51 -4.30 6.04
CA GLU A 59 6.78 -3.88 7.23
C GLU A 59 5.64 -2.90 6.89
N GLN A 60 5.86 -1.98 5.94
CA GLN A 60 4.80 -1.07 5.51
C GLN A 60 3.80 -1.75 4.59
N GLU A 61 4.21 -2.74 3.80
CA GLU A 61 3.31 -3.65 3.09
C GLU A 61 2.37 -4.39 4.07
N ALA A 62 2.92 -4.94 5.15
CA ALA A 62 2.11 -5.61 6.18
C ALA A 62 1.13 -4.66 6.90
N ALA A 63 1.46 -3.36 6.99
CA ALA A 63 0.53 -2.33 7.47
C ALA A 63 -0.52 -1.98 6.41
N LEU A 64 -0.13 -1.94 5.13
CA LEU A 64 -1.04 -1.72 4.01
C LEU A 64 -2.10 -2.82 3.93
N ASP A 65 -1.70 -4.09 4.06
CA ASP A 65 -2.65 -5.20 4.16
C ASP A 65 -3.70 -4.95 5.25
N THR A 66 -3.27 -4.42 6.40
CA THR A 66 -4.18 -4.12 7.50
C THR A 66 -5.14 -2.98 7.14
N TRP A 67 -4.67 -1.92 6.45
CA TRP A 67 -5.50 -0.86 5.91
C TRP A 67 -6.52 -1.39 4.90
N VAL A 68 -6.07 -2.23 3.96
CA VAL A 68 -6.95 -2.80 2.93
C VAL A 68 -8.04 -3.66 3.58
N PHE A 69 -7.69 -4.56 4.49
CA PHE A 69 -8.68 -5.44 5.13
C PHE A 69 -9.68 -4.68 6.02
N LEU A 70 -9.25 -3.67 6.73
CA LEU A 70 -10.06 -2.98 7.73
C LEU A 70 -10.65 -1.66 7.23
N GLY A 71 -9.91 -0.93 6.43
CA GLY A 71 -10.22 0.42 5.95
C GLY A 71 -10.79 0.49 4.54
N CYS A 72 -10.67 -0.58 3.74
CA CYS A 72 -11.23 -0.60 2.38
C CYS A 72 -12.53 -1.38 2.30
N ARG A 73 -13.35 -0.99 1.30
CA ARG A 73 -14.49 -1.77 0.80
C ARG A 73 -14.08 -2.41 -0.52
N PHE A 74 -14.07 -3.73 -0.57
CA PHE A 74 -13.68 -4.51 -1.75
C PHE A 74 -14.61 -5.71 -1.94
N LYS A 75 -14.63 -6.26 -3.15
CA LYS A 75 -15.30 -7.54 -3.45
C LYS A 75 -14.35 -8.71 -3.15
N TRP A 76 -14.82 -9.76 -2.51
CA TRP A 76 -14.02 -10.95 -2.19
C TRP A 76 -13.43 -11.66 -3.42
N SER A 77 -14.08 -11.53 -4.59
CA SER A 77 -13.52 -11.99 -5.86
C SER A 77 -12.15 -11.36 -6.14
N TYR A 78 -11.96 -10.11 -5.75
CA TYR A 78 -10.73 -9.34 -5.94
C TYR A 78 -9.53 -9.93 -5.18
N ILE A 79 -9.71 -10.28 -3.92
CA ILE A 79 -8.64 -10.92 -3.13
C ILE A 79 -8.24 -12.25 -3.77
N ARG A 80 -9.23 -13.01 -4.28
CA ARG A 80 -8.97 -14.27 -4.95
C ARG A 80 -8.24 -14.09 -6.27
N GLU A 81 -8.56 -13.05 -7.04
CA GLU A 81 -7.88 -12.69 -8.29
C GLU A 81 -6.46 -12.22 -8.01
N TYR A 82 -6.28 -11.32 -7.03
CA TYR A 82 -4.97 -10.85 -6.58
C TYR A 82 -4.05 -12.02 -6.18
N GLY A 83 -4.52 -12.93 -5.34
CA GLY A 83 -3.75 -14.12 -4.94
C GLY A 83 -3.43 -15.13 -6.05
N ARG A 84 -4.06 -14.97 -7.25
CA ARG A 84 -3.78 -15.80 -8.43
C ARG A 84 -2.78 -15.20 -9.40
N LEU A 85 -2.43 -13.92 -9.23
CA LEU A 85 -1.48 -13.24 -10.10
C LEU A 85 -0.15 -14.01 -10.12
N PRO A 86 0.37 -14.36 -11.32
CA PRO A 86 1.64 -15.07 -11.44
C PRO A 86 2.81 -14.27 -10.84
N GLU A 87 2.79 -12.95 -11.01
CA GLU A 87 3.78 -12.01 -10.50
C GLU A 87 3.84 -12.05 -8.97
N LEU A 88 2.68 -12.07 -8.31
CA LEU A 88 2.58 -12.14 -6.86
C LEU A 88 3.11 -13.49 -6.32
N LYS A 89 2.80 -14.58 -7.01
CA LYS A 89 3.33 -15.90 -6.66
C LYS A 89 4.84 -15.96 -6.82
N ALA A 90 5.38 -15.39 -7.90
CA ALA A 90 6.82 -15.28 -8.13
C ALA A 90 7.48 -14.44 -7.04
N LEU A 91 6.87 -13.32 -6.66
CA LEU A 91 7.29 -12.46 -5.56
C LEU A 91 7.40 -13.23 -4.24
N TYR A 92 6.33 -13.92 -3.82
CA TYR A 92 6.36 -14.69 -2.58
C TYR A 92 7.38 -15.84 -2.62
N ALA A 93 7.52 -16.52 -3.77
CA ALA A 93 8.51 -17.57 -3.94
C ALA A 93 9.94 -17.01 -3.81
N ALA A 94 10.22 -15.84 -4.38
CA ALA A 94 11.51 -15.16 -4.26
C ALA A 94 11.78 -14.75 -2.80
N LEU A 95 10.81 -14.16 -2.11
CA LEU A 95 10.92 -13.78 -0.69
C LEU A 95 11.24 -15.00 0.20
N VAL A 96 10.54 -16.11 -0.02
CA VAL A 96 10.80 -17.35 0.74
C VAL A 96 12.19 -17.90 0.44
N ARG A 97 12.63 -17.86 -0.82
CA ARG A 97 13.95 -18.32 -1.23
C ARG A 97 15.07 -17.48 -0.61
N GLU A 98 14.92 -16.14 -0.59
CA GLU A 98 15.95 -15.23 -0.12
C GLU A 98 16.00 -15.11 1.41
N CYS A 99 14.85 -15.05 2.06
CA CYS A 99 14.75 -14.73 3.48
C CYS A 99 14.25 -15.91 4.35
N GLY A 100 13.82 -17.00 3.73
CA GLY A 100 13.23 -18.15 4.42
C GLY A 100 11.85 -17.90 5.00
N TRP A 101 11.18 -18.96 5.44
CA TRP A 101 9.82 -18.91 6.02
C TRP A 101 9.73 -18.12 7.33
N VAL A 102 10.84 -17.98 8.05
CA VAL A 102 10.92 -17.22 9.31
C VAL A 102 10.66 -15.73 9.09
N LEU A 103 10.79 -15.25 7.86
CA LEU A 103 10.50 -13.87 7.49
C LEU A 103 9.08 -13.45 7.89
N PHE A 104 8.07 -14.26 7.60
CA PHE A 104 6.66 -13.91 7.82
C PHE A 104 6.32 -13.71 9.31
N PRO A 105 6.61 -14.65 10.23
CA PRO A 105 6.40 -14.40 11.65
C PRO A 105 7.24 -13.24 12.18
N LYS A 106 8.47 -13.04 11.68
CA LYS A 106 9.32 -11.91 12.06
C LYS A 106 8.66 -10.57 11.68
N ILE A 107 8.18 -10.43 10.43
CA ILE A 107 7.46 -9.22 10.00
C ILE A 107 6.19 -9.02 10.82
N TYR A 108 5.42 -10.09 11.04
CA TYR A 108 4.20 -10.02 11.84
C TYR A 108 4.45 -9.42 13.22
N TRP A 109 5.45 -9.92 13.96
CA TRP A 109 5.78 -9.42 15.30
C TRP A 109 6.34 -7.99 15.27
N ARG A 110 7.20 -7.66 14.32
CA ARG A 110 7.76 -6.31 14.17
C ARG A 110 6.69 -5.26 13.86
N THR A 111 5.62 -5.65 13.19
CA THR A 111 4.58 -4.72 12.72
C THR A 111 3.34 -4.65 13.63
N LEU A 112 3.26 -5.42 14.71
CA LEU A 112 2.09 -5.42 15.61
C LEU A 112 1.70 -4.03 16.08
N GLY A 113 2.66 -3.23 16.53
CA GLY A 113 2.42 -1.85 16.97
C GLY A 113 1.84 -0.98 15.86
N MET A 114 2.41 -1.08 14.64
CA MET A 114 1.95 -0.36 13.47
C MET A 114 0.52 -0.80 13.07
N LYS A 115 0.27 -2.10 13.02
CA LYS A 115 -1.06 -2.67 12.73
C LYS A 115 -2.12 -2.24 13.74
N TRP A 116 -1.75 -2.17 15.01
CA TRP A 116 -2.66 -1.66 16.05
C TRP A 116 -3.01 -0.18 15.85
N ARG A 117 -2.04 0.65 15.45
CA ARG A 117 -2.28 2.04 15.10
C ARG A 117 -3.19 2.17 13.88
N VAL A 118 -2.97 1.35 12.84
CA VAL A 118 -3.86 1.26 11.68
C VAL A 118 -5.29 0.89 12.11
N LEU A 119 -5.46 -0.17 12.91
CA LEU A 119 -6.78 -0.58 13.42
C LEU A 119 -7.50 0.56 14.14
N ARG A 120 -6.78 1.35 14.96
CA ARG A 120 -7.39 2.49 15.66
C ARG A 120 -7.83 3.59 14.69
N ARG A 121 -7.05 3.85 13.63
CA ARG A 121 -7.37 4.84 12.60
C ARG A 121 -8.51 4.39 11.72
N THR A 122 -8.54 3.14 11.30
CA THR A 122 -9.66 2.61 10.49
C THR A 122 -11.01 2.69 11.21
N ARG A 123 -11.02 2.62 12.55
CA ARG A 123 -12.25 2.79 13.35
C ARG A 123 -12.75 4.24 13.42
N ARG A 124 -11.90 5.21 13.06
CA ARG A 124 -12.23 6.64 13.04
C ARG A 124 -12.59 7.13 11.64
N MET A 125 -12.38 6.31 10.62
CA MET A 125 -12.78 6.65 9.26
C MET A 125 -14.28 6.91 9.20
N THR A 126 -14.66 7.96 8.50
CA THR A 126 -16.07 8.32 8.23
C THR A 126 -16.70 7.37 7.22
N GLU A 127 -15.90 6.96 6.24
CA GLU A 127 -16.29 6.00 5.22
C GLU A 127 -15.07 5.16 4.80
N LYS A 128 -15.30 3.85 4.55
CA LYS A 128 -14.24 2.99 4.02
C LYS A 128 -13.85 3.41 2.61
N TRP A 129 -12.55 3.40 2.34
CA TRP A 129 -12.02 3.66 1.02
C TRP A 129 -12.54 2.60 0.02
N PRO A 130 -13.11 2.99 -1.13
CA PRO A 130 -13.47 2.02 -2.17
C PRO A 130 -12.18 1.53 -2.82
N PHE A 131 -11.83 0.25 -2.66
CA PHE A 131 -10.62 -0.30 -3.32
C PHE A 131 -10.72 -0.09 -4.84
N GLN A 132 -11.89 -0.39 -5.40
CA GLN A 132 -12.27 -0.03 -6.77
C GLN A 132 -12.87 1.39 -6.77
N PHE A 133 -11.99 2.39 -6.74
CA PHE A 133 -12.42 3.77 -6.68
C PHE A 133 -12.89 4.31 -8.04
N PRO A 134 -13.82 5.28 -8.05
CA PRO A 134 -14.26 5.97 -9.26
C PRO A 134 -13.09 6.69 -9.94
N GLU A 135 -13.10 6.71 -11.28
CA GLU A 135 -12.05 7.37 -12.06
C GLU A 135 -11.90 8.87 -11.73
N ALA A 136 -12.99 9.52 -11.39
CA ALA A 136 -12.99 10.93 -10.96
C ALA A 136 -12.06 11.20 -9.77
N TYR A 137 -11.80 10.20 -8.91
CA TYR A 137 -10.87 10.37 -7.77
C TYR A 137 -9.42 10.63 -8.21
N LEU A 138 -9.07 10.22 -9.43
CA LEU A 138 -7.71 10.45 -9.94
C LEU A 138 -7.35 11.93 -10.07
N ASP A 139 -8.34 12.78 -10.30
CA ASP A 139 -8.16 14.22 -10.53
C ASP A 139 -8.44 15.05 -9.26
N GLU A 140 -8.77 14.37 -8.13
CA GLU A 140 -8.96 15.00 -6.84
C GLU A 140 -7.67 14.98 -6.02
N SER A 141 -7.48 15.97 -5.11
CA SER A 141 -6.32 16.00 -4.24
C SER A 141 -6.35 14.86 -3.22
N ILE A 142 -5.18 14.32 -2.89
CA ILE A 142 -5.02 13.27 -1.87
C ILE A 142 -5.53 13.78 -0.51
N ALA A 143 -5.28 15.06 -0.18
CA ALA A 143 -5.77 15.66 1.06
C ALA A 143 -7.30 15.67 1.14
N ASP A 144 -7.99 16.07 0.06
CA ASP A 144 -9.46 16.12 0.01
C ASP A 144 -10.07 14.72 0.08
N LEU A 145 -9.47 13.75 -0.64
CA LEU A 145 -9.89 12.34 -0.58
C LEU A 145 -9.73 11.77 0.84
N ARG A 146 -8.63 12.04 1.50
CA ARG A 146 -8.40 11.62 2.89
C ARG A 146 -9.40 12.28 3.84
N ALA A 147 -9.62 13.58 3.71
CA ALA A 147 -10.60 14.32 4.52
C ALA A 147 -12.01 13.74 4.36
N ARG A 148 -12.44 13.46 3.12
CA ARG A 148 -13.75 12.86 2.81
C ARG A 148 -13.95 11.52 3.50
N HIS A 149 -12.94 10.66 3.47
CA HIS A 149 -13.02 9.32 4.04
C HIS A 149 -12.62 9.26 5.52
N GLY A 150 -12.19 10.38 6.12
CA GLY A 150 -11.67 10.40 7.48
C GLY A 150 -10.38 9.59 7.64
N ILE A 151 -9.54 9.57 6.61
CA ILE A 151 -8.26 8.85 6.60
C ILE A 151 -7.20 9.71 7.30
N GLU A 152 -6.76 9.25 8.46
CA GLU A 152 -5.60 9.78 9.17
C GLU A 152 -4.42 8.81 8.98
N ILE A 153 -3.46 9.18 8.13
CA ILE A 153 -2.31 8.30 7.84
C ILE A 153 -1.37 8.17 9.04
N LEU A 154 -0.55 7.14 9.05
CA LEU A 154 0.49 6.97 10.06
C LEU A 154 1.50 8.12 9.98
N SER A 155 1.86 8.71 11.13
CA SER A 155 2.96 9.67 11.21
C SER A 155 4.29 9.01 10.82
N GLU A 156 5.30 9.81 10.52
CA GLU A 156 6.64 9.30 10.23
C GLU A 156 7.16 8.41 11.38
N GLN A 157 6.97 8.83 12.63
CA GLN A 157 7.35 8.04 13.81
C GLN A 157 6.57 6.73 13.92
N ASP A 158 5.26 6.74 13.58
CA ASP A 158 4.40 5.56 13.66
C ASP A 158 4.73 4.50 12.61
N ARG A 159 5.26 4.89 11.45
CA ARG A 159 5.69 3.99 10.37
C ARG A 159 7.20 3.73 10.35
N TYR A 160 7.95 4.38 11.25
CA TYR A 160 9.38 4.13 11.36
C TYR A 160 9.66 2.73 11.89
N ILE A 161 10.56 2.03 11.21
CA ILE A 161 11.10 0.73 11.63
C ILE A 161 12.62 0.82 11.46
N GLU A 162 13.33 0.53 12.52
CA GLU A 162 14.79 0.41 12.48
C GLU A 162 15.18 -0.77 11.59
N HIS A 163 16.05 -0.52 10.60
CA HIS A 163 16.47 -1.50 9.60
C HIS A 163 15.29 -2.20 8.90
N PRO A 164 14.51 -1.45 8.08
CA PRO A 164 13.38 -2.02 7.35
C PRO A 164 13.87 -3.09 6.37
N ILE A 165 13.09 -4.13 6.20
CA ILE A 165 13.40 -5.16 5.22
C ILE A 165 12.96 -4.63 3.85
N VAL A 166 13.95 -4.21 3.07
CA VAL A 166 13.77 -3.78 1.69
C VAL A 166 14.14 -4.95 0.80
N TRP A 167 13.19 -5.42 0.04
CA TRP A 167 13.41 -6.52 -0.89
C TRP A 167 13.94 -5.99 -2.23
N SER A 168 14.88 -6.74 -2.87
CA SER A 168 15.60 -6.30 -4.07
C SER A 168 14.69 -6.14 -5.30
N GLY A 169 13.58 -6.85 -5.37
CA GLY A 169 12.64 -6.75 -6.49
C GLY A 169 13.02 -7.58 -7.72
N GLU A 170 14.06 -8.39 -7.64
CA GLU A 170 14.45 -9.30 -8.71
C GLU A 170 13.60 -10.59 -8.68
N TYR A 171 12.69 -10.75 -9.64
CA TYR A 171 11.90 -11.97 -9.88
C TYR A 171 11.51 -12.09 -11.36
#